data_21847179c7892b457c457d2e0d4fec47
#
_entry.id   21847179c7892b457c457d2e0d4fec47
#
_cell.length_a   1.000
_cell.length_b   1.000
_cell.length_c   1.000
_cell.angle_alpha   90.00
_cell.angle_beta   90.00
_cell.angle_gamma   90.00
#
_symmetry.space_group_name_H-M   'P 1'
#
loop_
_entity.id
_entity.type
_entity.pdbx_description
1 polymer ?
#
loop_
_entity_poly.entity_id
_entity_poly.type
_entity_poly.pdbx_seq_one_letter_code
_entity_poly.pdbx_strand_id
1 'polypeptide(L)'
;MIESPKIGIFEIFSRDDLYRIHTATLEVLERVGVRVEEENALRLLVDIGADVNLSEKIARIPQHLVDEAIRASPRTILFAGRNRSRDLRLEGKRIHFGFGEGAVNVLDGETGSTRPSTKADTINAVRLGDALPSIDFVMPLFSARDVPAEVLPLHDLHAALKNTEKPIMVVDFGLDASYLIRLASVVVGGEENLKDRPILGMYSEPISPLTHGKEHTKNLMTFARHKLPIVYIPSPASGSTAPATMAGAIVQSNAETLSGNVIAQFTSKGARYIHGTDTTVFDPKTGVFPYGAPEWMLINFAMAQLGRHYGFPTWSTGGCSDSKVLDGQATLEAGLTLLTAAQSGANLIHDVGSYLNFGLTGCLELATISDEIISMITYLLSGIEITDETLALDVIRKVGPHGHYLSQNHTLRFFKKEHWIPTLLDRQTRDAWVKNGSKDLVQRAKEKTKAILANHVLTPLPNDTDKELDSVLKQIEKEILH
;
A
#
# COMPACT_ATOMS: atom_id res chain seq x y z
N MET A 1 3.90 3.20 -11.96
CA MET A 1 5.27 3.17 -11.38
C MET A 1 6.01 4.48 -11.64
N ILE A 2 6.59 5.09 -10.61
CA ILE A 2 7.50 6.23 -10.74
C ILE A 2 8.92 5.73 -10.44
N GLU A 3 9.76 5.57 -11.47
CA GLU A 3 11.11 4.98 -11.31
C GLU A 3 12.13 5.94 -10.68
N SER A 4 12.06 7.20 -11.01
CA SER A 4 12.99 8.21 -10.53
C SER A 4 12.32 9.59 -10.57
N PRO A 5 11.66 10.02 -9.50
CA PRO A 5 11.13 11.36 -9.44
C PRO A 5 12.27 12.37 -9.58
N LYS A 6 12.15 13.30 -10.54
CA LYS A 6 13.11 14.40 -10.74
C LYS A 6 12.87 15.53 -9.74
N ILE A 7 11.62 15.70 -9.30
CA ILE A 7 11.30 16.58 -8.17
C ILE A 7 11.71 15.87 -6.89
N GLY A 8 12.41 16.61 -6.01
CA GLY A 8 12.93 16.08 -4.76
C GLY A 8 11.83 15.50 -3.87
N ILE A 9 12.17 14.42 -3.17
CA ILE A 9 11.36 13.91 -2.05
C ILE A 9 11.42 14.98 -0.96
N PHE A 10 10.28 15.31 -0.37
CA PHE A 10 10.22 16.24 0.74
C PHE A 10 10.79 15.57 2.00
N GLU A 11 11.53 16.35 2.79
CA GLU A 11 12.04 15.97 4.10
C GLU A 11 11.46 16.93 5.12
N ILE A 12 10.76 16.41 6.12
CA ILE A 12 10.14 17.19 7.19
C ILE A 12 11.01 17.23 8.45
N PHE A 13 11.95 16.30 8.58
CA PHE A 13 12.88 16.19 9.69
C PHE A 13 14.30 16.53 9.27
N SER A 14 15.02 17.29 10.11
CA SER A 14 16.46 17.42 10.05
C SER A 14 17.15 16.10 10.49
N ARG A 15 18.45 15.99 10.26
CA ARG A 15 19.23 14.85 10.74
C ARG A 15 19.22 14.75 12.28
N ASP A 16 19.18 15.89 12.96
CA ASP A 16 19.10 15.92 14.44
C ASP A 16 17.72 15.41 14.92
N ASP A 17 16.64 15.81 14.28
CA ASP A 17 15.29 15.31 14.59
C ASP A 17 15.20 13.79 14.41
N LEU A 18 15.72 13.27 13.30
CA LEU A 18 15.77 11.81 13.05
C LEU A 18 16.57 11.07 14.13
N TYR A 19 17.73 11.62 14.54
CA TYR A 19 18.54 11.06 15.60
C TYR A 19 17.81 11.07 16.95
N ARG A 20 17.15 12.18 17.30
CA ARG A 20 16.35 12.31 18.53
C ARG A 20 15.18 11.33 18.58
N ILE A 21 14.44 11.18 17.47
CA ILE A 21 13.33 10.23 17.36
C ILE A 21 13.87 8.81 17.51
N HIS A 22 14.95 8.46 16.83
CA HIS A 22 15.58 7.14 16.93
C HIS A 22 16.03 6.84 18.35
N THR A 23 16.73 7.77 19.02
CA THR A 23 17.17 7.61 20.41
C THR A 23 15.99 7.40 21.35
N ALA A 24 14.92 8.18 21.21
CA ALA A 24 13.70 8.00 22.00
C ALA A 24 13.03 6.64 21.73
N THR A 25 13.03 6.20 20.49
CA THR A 25 12.52 4.86 20.10
C THR A 25 13.32 3.75 20.81
N LEU A 26 14.65 3.83 20.80
CA LEU A 26 15.52 2.87 21.49
C LEU A 26 15.29 2.88 23.00
N GLU A 27 15.10 4.06 23.59
CA GLU A 27 14.78 4.18 25.03
C GLU A 27 13.44 3.51 25.37
N VAL A 28 12.41 3.64 24.52
CA VAL A 28 11.15 2.92 24.68
C VAL A 28 11.36 1.41 24.63
N LEU A 29 12.10 0.91 23.65
CA LEU A 29 12.35 -0.52 23.49
C LEU A 29 13.18 -1.11 24.65
N GLU A 30 14.17 -0.38 25.15
CA GLU A 30 15.09 -0.87 26.20
C GLU A 30 14.52 -0.72 27.61
N ARG A 31 13.75 0.33 27.89
CA ARG A 31 13.26 0.61 29.26
C ARG A 31 11.80 0.24 29.47
N VAL A 32 10.93 0.47 28.50
CA VAL A 32 9.53 0.09 28.57
C VAL A 32 9.37 -1.34 28.05
N GLY A 33 9.87 -1.62 26.86
CA GLY A 33 9.75 -2.89 26.16
C GLY A 33 8.44 -3.04 25.40
N VAL A 34 8.26 -4.23 24.86
CA VAL A 34 7.03 -4.63 24.13
C VAL A 34 6.47 -5.91 24.74
N ARG A 35 5.15 -6.00 24.78
CA ARG A 35 4.46 -7.24 25.15
C ARG A 35 4.41 -8.18 23.95
N VAL A 36 4.75 -9.47 24.14
CA VAL A 36 4.80 -10.46 23.07
C VAL A 36 3.96 -11.68 23.49
N GLU A 37 2.83 -11.88 22.83
CA GLU A 37 1.89 -12.96 23.16
C GLU A 37 2.27 -14.30 22.54
N GLU A 38 3.08 -14.31 21.47
CA GLU A 38 3.53 -15.51 20.78
C GLU A 38 4.73 -16.12 21.51
N GLU A 39 4.60 -17.39 21.96
CA GLU A 39 5.59 -18.02 22.84
C GLU A 39 6.95 -18.27 22.17
N ASN A 40 6.96 -18.64 20.87
CA ASN A 40 8.23 -18.88 20.17
C ASN A 40 8.97 -17.57 19.91
N ALA A 41 8.24 -16.47 19.65
CA ALA A 41 8.84 -15.14 19.54
C ALA A 41 9.40 -14.67 20.89
N LEU A 42 8.69 -14.93 21.98
CA LEU A 42 9.16 -14.61 23.32
C LEU A 42 10.42 -15.38 23.69
N ARG A 43 10.47 -16.70 23.39
CA ARG A 43 11.67 -17.53 23.57
C ARG A 43 12.82 -17.07 22.69
N LEU A 44 12.55 -16.75 21.44
CA LEU A 44 13.55 -16.17 20.52
C LEU A 44 14.19 -14.92 21.12
N LEU A 45 13.40 -14.01 21.70
CA LEU A 45 13.91 -12.78 22.33
C LEU A 45 14.77 -13.09 23.54
N VAL A 46 14.45 -14.12 24.36
CA VAL A 46 15.34 -14.61 25.42
C VAL A 46 16.66 -15.12 24.86
N ASP A 47 16.60 -15.96 23.84
CA ASP A 47 17.77 -16.63 23.25
C ASP A 47 18.76 -15.64 22.63
N ILE A 48 18.28 -14.52 22.11
CA ILE A 48 19.13 -13.46 21.52
C ILE A 48 19.63 -12.44 22.55
N GLY A 49 19.24 -12.58 23.83
CA GLY A 49 19.74 -11.74 24.92
C GLY A 49 18.90 -10.49 25.23
N ALA A 50 17.63 -10.45 24.85
CA ALA A 50 16.72 -9.43 25.37
C ALA A 50 16.39 -9.70 26.86
N ASP A 51 16.09 -8.62 27.62
CA ASP A 51 15.61 -8.75 29.00
C ASP A 51 14.11 -9.05 28.98
N VAL A 52 13.73 -10.29 29.27
CA VAL A 52 12.37 -10.79 29.13
C VAL A 52 11.76 -11.18 30.46
N ASN A 53 10.67 -10.52 30.85
CA ASN A 53 9.79 -10.95 31.92
C ASN A 53 8.77 -11.95 31.38
N LEU A 54 9.01 -13.25 31.56
CA LEU A 54 8.13 -14.31 31.04
C LEU A 54 6.73 -14.32 31.66
N SER A 55 6.58 -13.88 32.93
CA SER A 55 5.27 -13.85 33.60
C SER A 55 4.38 -12.74 33.08
N GLU A 56 4.92 -11.60 32.70
CA GLU A 56 4.22 -10.46 32.11
C GLU A 56 4.27 -10.46 30.58
N LYS A 57 5.07 -11.36 29.99
CA LYS A 57 5.34 -11.44 28.55
C LYS A 57 5.91 -10.13 27.97
N ILE A 58 6.69 -9.41 28.75
CA ILE A 58 7.31 -8.15 28.34
C ILE A 58 8.77 -8.39 27.99
N ALA A 59 9.18 -8.01 26.79
CA ALA A 59 10.54 -8.06 26.30
C ALA A 59 11.10 -6.64 26.17
N ARG A 60 12.21 -6.36 26.91
CA ARG A 60 13.00 -5.14 26.74
C ARG A 60 14.15 -5.45 25.80
N ILE A 61 14.20 -4.74 24.69
CA ILE A 61 15.09 -5.02 23.59
C ILE A 61 16.27 -4.04 23.61
N PRO A 62 17.50 -4.50 23.93
CA PRO A 62 18.68 -3.64 23.92
C PRO A 62 18.97 -3.05 22.55
N GLN A 63 19.55 -1.85 22.54
CA GLN A 63 19.88 -1.10 21.32
C GLN A 63 20.65 -1.95 20.29
N HIS A 64 21.67 -2.72 20.71
CA HIS A 64 22.52 -3.48 19.78
C HIS A 64 21.73 -4.51 18.95
N LEU A 65 20.63 -5.10 19.49
CA LEU A 65 19.76 -6.03 18.79
C LEU A 65 18.93 -5.32 17.72
N VAL A 66 18.45 -4.10 18.03
CA VAL A 66 17.73 -3.26 17.06
C VAL A 66 18.66 -2.87 15.91
N ASP A 67 19.87 -2.42 16.22
CA ASP A 67 20.89 -2.05 15.24
C ASP A 67 21.31 -3.24 14.35
N GLU A 68 21.42 -4.44 14.94
CA GLU A 68 21.70 -5.67 14.19
C GLU A 68 20.58 -6.02 13.24
N ALA A 69 19.34 -5.95 13.71
CA ALA A 69 18.16 -6.21 12.89
C ALA A 69 18.05 -5.22 11.71
N ILE A 70 18.28 -3.91 11.95
CA ILE A 70 18.31 -2.90 10.90
C ILE A 70 19.39 -3.21 9.85
N ARG A 71 20.60 -3.58 10.30
CA ARG A 71 21.71 -3.94 9.39
C ARG A 71 21.46 -5.23 8.60
N ALA A 72 20.71 -6.18 9.18
CA ALA A 72 20.37 -7.46 8.54
C ALA A 72 19.28 -7.32 7.47
N SER A 73 18.48 -6.27 7.54
CA SER A 73 17.35 -6.05 6.64
C SER A 73 17.80 -5.70 5.22
N PRO A 74 17.23 -6.34 4.18
CA PRO A 74 17.57 -6.06 2.79
C PRO A 74 17.13 -4.65 2.40
N ARG A 75 18.00 -3.93 1.68
CA ARG A 75 17.74 -2.58 1.16
C ARG A 75 16.95 -2.58 -0.15
N THR A 76 16.87 -3.74 -0.78
CA THR A 76 16.13 -3.97 -2.02
C THR A 76 15.30 -5.22 -1.84
N ILE A 77 14.01 -5.13 -2.18
CA ILE A 77 13.09 -6.26 -2.14
C ILE A 77 12.50 -6.45 -3.54
N LEU A 78 12.57 -7.67 -4.06
CA LEU A 78 11.76 -8.09 -5.20
C LEU A 78 10.36 -8.43 -4.70
N PHE A 79 9.34 -7.81 -5.30
CA PHE A 79 7.95 -8.19 -5.16
C PHE A 79 7.47 -8.59 -6.55
N ALA A 80 7.35 -9.89 -6.81
CA ALA A 80 7.19 -10.44 -8.14
C ALA A 80 5.73 -10.48 -8.56
N GLY A 81 5.47 -10.15 -9.82
CA GLY A 81 4.20 -10.47 -10.45
C GLY A 81 4.17 -11.92 -10.96
N ARG A 82 2.98 -12.46 -11.22
CA ARG A 82 2.81 -13.70 -11.97
C ARG A 82 3.46 -13.57 -13.36
N ASN A 83 3.31 -12.42 -13.98
CA ASN A 83 4.03 -12.02 -15.18
C ASN A 83 5.29 -11.22 -14.80
N ARG A 84 6.46 -11.63 -15.31
CA ARG A 84 7.76 -10.96 -15.02
C ARG A 84 7.80 -9.48 -15.40
N SER A 85 7.01 -9.05 -16.38
CA SER A 85 6.90 -7.63 -16.74
C SER A 85 6.21 -6.78 -15.67
N ARG A 86 5.59 -7.42 -14.68
CA ARG A 86 4.93 -6.80 -13.54
C ARG A 86 5.75 -6.85 -12.25
N ASP A 87 7.01 -7.33 -12.32
CA ASP A 87 7.90 -7.36 -11.15
C ASP A 87 8.18 -5.95 -10.64
N LEU A 88 8.12 -5.78 -9.33
CA LEU A 88 8.44 -4.55 -8.63
C LEU A 88 9.76 -4.68 -7.88
N ARG A 89 10.59 -3.64 -7.95
CA ARG A 89 11.79 -3.52 -7.13
C ARG A 89 11.58 -2.40 -6.12
N LEU A 90 11.47 -2.78 -4.87
CA LEU A 90 11.31 -1.85 -3.75
C LEU A 90 12.69 -1.39 -3.32
N GLU A 91 13.11 -0.24 -3.82
CA GLU A 91 14.45 0.33 -3.58
C GLU A 91 14.49 1.82 -3.88
N GLY A 92 15.34 2.55 -3.20
CA GLY A 92 15.64 3.95 -3.48
C GLY A 92 14.39 4.82 -3.49
N LYS A 93 14.13 5.50 -4.61
CA LYS A 93 13.02 6.44 -4.80
C LYS A 93 11.90 5.88 -5.69
N ARG A 94 11.89 4.58 -5.97
CA ARG A 94 10.83 3.97 -6.78
C ARG A 94 9.54 3.93 -6.00
N ILE A 95 8.46 4.38 -6.62
CA ILE A 95 7.14 4.48 -6.01
C ILE A 95 6.17 3.60 -6.79
N HIS A 96 5.45 2.76 -6.07
CA HIS A 96 4.45 1.84 -6.60
C HIS A 96 3.14 2.02 -5.86
N PHE A 97 2.03 1.95 -6.58
CA PHE A 97 0.70 2.18 -6.06
C PHE A 97 -0.14 0.89 -6.09
N GLY A 98 -0.95 0.67 -5.07
CA GLY A 98 -1.81 -0.50 -4.98
C GLY A 98 -3.10 -0.25 -4.23
N PHE A 99 -4.04 -1.17 -4.36
CA PHE A 99 -5.29 -1.12 -3.61
C PHE A 99 -5.06 -1.42 -2.12
N GLY A 100 -6.09 -1.21 -1.30
CA GLY A 100 -6.20 -1.71 0.06
C GLY A 100 -7.01 -2.99 0.12
N GLU A 101 -7.21 -3.53 1.34
CA GLU A 101 -7.94 -4.75 1.59
C GLU A 101 -8.86 -4.61 2.81
N GLY A 102 -10.00 -5.30 2.79
CA GLY A 102 -10.84 -5.45 3.97
C GLY A 102 -12.10 -4.57 4.01
N ALA A 103 -12.45 -3.85 2.93
CA ALA A 103 -13.73 -3.14 2.89
C ALA A 103 -14.89 -4.13 3.02
N VAL A 104 -15.68 -3.95 4.08
CA VAL A 104 -16.81 -4.83 4.41
C VAL A 104 -18.09 -4.48 3.66
N ASN A 105 -18.12 -3.32 3.00
CA ASN A 105 -19.24 -2.85 2.19
C ASN A 105 -18.76 -2.33 0.84
N VAL A 106 -19.68 -2.30 -0.10
CA VAL A 106 -19.52 -1.72 -1.45
C VAL A 106 -20.46 -0.53 -1.56
N LEU A 107 -19.95 0.61 -2.04
CA LEU A 107 -20.79 1.66 -2.60
C LEU A 107 -21.15 1.22 -4.03
N ASP A 108 -22.41 0.82 -4.23
CA ASP A 108 -22.88 0.36 -5.52
C ASP A 108 -22.98 1.52 -6.52
N GLY A 109 -22.19 1.46 -7.59
CA GLY A 109 -22.10 2.54 -8.57
C GLY A 109 -23.38 2.80 -9.37
N GLU A 110 -24.26 1.82 -9.51
CA GLU A 110 -25.52 1.99 -10.24
C GLU A 110 -26.62 2.61 -9.36
N THR A 111 -26.78 2.09 -8.15
CA THR A 111 -27.85 2.52 -7.23
C THR A 111 -27.45 3.66 -6.30
N GLY A 112 -26.15 3.86 -6.06
CA GLY A 112 -25.62 4.80 -5.07
C GLY A 112 -25.85 4.34 -3.63
N SER A 113 -26.30 3.11 -3.40
CA SER A 113 -26.53 2.54 -2.08
C SER A 113 -25.32 1.74 -1.58
N THR A 114 -25.18 1.64 -0.25
CA THR A 114 -24.17 0.80 0.38
C THR A 114 -24.78 -0.57 0.70
N ARG A 115 -24.05 -1.65 0.36
CA ARG A 115 -24.43 -3.02 0.66
C ARG A 115 -23.22 -3.83 1.15
N PRO A 116 -23.42 -4.97 1.83
CA PRO A 116 -22.34 -5.88 2.15
C PRO A 116 -21.59 -6.35 0.88
N SER A 117 -20.27 -6.48 1.02
CA SER A 117 -19.40 -6.99 -0.06
C SER A 117 -19.53 -8.51 -0.22
N THR A 118 -19.20 -9.00 -1.40
CA THR A 118 -19.21 -10.42 -1.77
C THR A 118 -17.91 -10.80 -2.48
N LYS A 119 -17.64 -12.09 -2.63
CA LYS A 119 -16.51 -12.58 -3.42
C LYS A 119 -16.53 -12.08 -4.87
N ALA A 120 -17.72 -11.88 -5.44
CA ALA A 120 -17.85 -11.33 -6.79
C ALA A 120 -17.35 -9.86 -6.85
N ASP A 121 -17.56 -9.07 -5.79
CA ASP A 121 -17.04 -7.72 -5.69
C ASP A 121 -15.52 -7.73 -5.58
N THR A 122 -14.94 -8.65 -4.78
CA THR A 122 -13.49 -8.86 -4.70
C THR A 122 -12.91 -9.18 -6.08
N ILE A 123 -13.52 -10.09 -6.84
CA ILE A 123 -13.09 -10.42 -8.21
C ILE A 123 -13.12 -9.18 -9.11
N ASN A 124 -14.18 -8.40 -9.07
CA ASN A 124 -14.29 -7.18 -9.87
C ASN A 124 -13.26 -6.13 -9.50
N ALA A 125 -12.98 -5.94 -8.21
CA ALA A 125 -11.95 -5.03 -7.74
C ALA A 125 -10.55 -5.47 -8.21
N VAL A 126 -10.21 -6.74 -8.06
CA VAL A 126 -8.94 -7.30 -8.52
C VAL A 126 -8.78 -7.12 -10.04
N ARG A 127 -9.81 -7.42 -10.84
CA ARG A 127 -9.81 -7.23 -12.29
C ARG A 127 -9.64 -5.77 -12.68
N LEU A 128 -10.31 -4.85 -11.95
CA LEU A 128 -10.12 -3.41 -12.15
C LEU A 128 -8.67 -3.00 -11.82
N GLY A 129 -8.15 -3.45 -10.68
CA GLY A 129 -6.77 -3.17 -10.26
C GLY A 129 -5.73 -3.72 -11.25
N ASP A 130 -5.97 -4.90 -11.84
CA ASP A 130 -5.12 -5.45 -12.90
C ASP A 130 -5.13 -4.59 -14.17
N ALA A 131 -6.31 -4.07 -14.54
CA ALA A 131 -6.50 -3.27 -15.74
C ALA A 131 -5.98 -1.84 -15.64
N LEU A 132 -6.07 -1.21 -14.47
CA LEU A 132 -5.67 0.19 -14.27
C LEU A 132 -4.14 0.34 -14.40
N PRO A 133 -3.66 1.23 -15.30
CA PRO A 133 -2.23 1.34 -15.60
C PRO A 133 -1.39 1.90 -14.45
N SER A 134 -1.98 2.71 -13.56
CA SER A 134 -1.27 3.31 -12.43
C SER A 134 -1.25 2.43 -11.18
N ILE A 135 -1.96 1.30 -11.18
CA ILE A 135 -1.94 0.32 -10.09
C ILE A 135 -0.85 -0.70 -10.38
N ASP A 136 0.12 -0.82 -9.50
CA ASP A 136 1.30 -1.67 -9.67
C ASP A 136 1.20 -3.00 -8.93
N PHE A 137 0.51 -3.04 -7.79
CA PHE A 137 0.21 -4.25 -7.02
C PHE A 137 -1.25 -4.26 -6.57
N VAL A 138 -1.77 -5.42 -6.22
CA VAL A 138 -3.17 -5.59 -5.85
C VAL A 138 -3.28 -6.11 -4.42
N MET A 139 -4.19 -5.53 -3.66
CA MET A 139 -4.76 -6.11 -2.46
C MET A 139 -6.25 -6.39 -2.75
N PRO A 140 -6.82 -7.48 -2.23
CA PRO A 140 -8.26 -7.75 -2.39
C PRO A 140 -9.09 -6.70 -1.66
N LEU A 141 -9.58 -5.69 -2.38
CA LEU A 141 -10.25 -4.53 -1.79
C LEU A 141 -11.41 -4.90 -0.87
N PHE A 142 -12.23 -5.85 -1.30
CA PHE A 142 -13.43 -6.24 -0.56
C PHE A 142 -13.20 -7.54 0.20
N SER A 143 -13.83 -7.66 1.36
CA SER A 143 -13.94 -8.91 2.09
C SER A 143 -15.09 -9.75 1.52
N ALA A 144 -14.84 -11.01 1.19
CA ALA A 144 -15.85 -11.94 0.66
C ALA A 144 -16.84 -12.37 1.77
N ARG A 145 -17.79 -11.50 2.14
CA ARG A 145 -18.72 -11.75 3.26
C ARG A 145 -19.83 -12.79 3.00
N ASP A 146 -19.87 -13.33 1.82
CA ASP A 146 -20.74 -14.44 1.41
C ASP A 146 -20.11 -15.82 1.61
N VAL A 147 -18.95 -15.89 2.29
CA VAL A 147 -18.30 -17.12 2.74
C VAL A 147 -18.11 -17.13 4.26
N PRO A 148 -17.84 -18.30 4.90
CA PRO A 148 -17.56 -18.35 6.34
C PRO A 148 -16.37 -17.46 6.72
N ALA A 149 -16.47 -16.77 7.86
CA ALA A 149 -15.48 -15.78 8.29
C ALA A 149 -14.07 -16.36 8.46
N GLU A 150 -13.99 -17.62 8.93
CA GLU A 150 -12.74 -18.33 9.19
C GLU A 150 -11.90 -18.58 7.92
N VAL A 151 -12.53 -18.63 6.76
CA VAL A 151 -11.88 -18.91 5.46
C VAL A 151 -11.91 -17.72 4.51
N LEU A 152 -12.46 -16.59 4.95
CA LEU A 152 -12.59 -15.36 4.14
C LEU A 152 -11.25 -14.94 3.50
N PRO A 153 -10.11 -14.85 4.23
CA PRO A 153 -8.84 -14.43 3.63
C PRO A 153 -8.35 -15.37 2.51
N LEU A 154 -8.70 -16.67 2.59
CA LEU A 154 -8.37 -17.62 1.53
C LEU A 154 -9.15 -17.35 0.25
N HIS A 155 -10.43 -17.01 0.38
CA HIS A 155 -11.28 -16.66 -0.77
C HIS A 155 -10.84 -15.35 -1.43
N ASP A 156 -10.40 -14.37 -0.63
CA ASP A 156 -9.89 -13.11 -1.12
C ASP A 156 -8.56 -13.32 -1.87
N LEU A 157 -7.61 -14.08 -1.29
CA LEU A 157 -6.37 -14.46 -1.97
C LEU A 157 -6.64 -15.30 -3.23
N HIS A 158 -7.54 -16.27 -3.17
CA HIS A 158 -7.91 -17.08 -4.33
C HIS A 158 -8.47 -16.23 -5.47
N ALA A 159 -9.35 -15.27 -5.15
CA ALA A 159 -9.86 -14.31 -6.14
C ALA A 159 -8.72 -13.49 -6.78
N ALA A 160 -7.75 -13.05 -5.98
CA ALA A 160 -6.59 -12.31 -6.48
C ALA A 160 -5.69 -13.19 -7.38
N LEU A 161 -5.31 -14.39 -6.94
CA LEU A 161 -4.44 -15.29 -7.70
C LEU A 161 -4.98 -15.64 -9.09
N LYS A 162 -6.32 -15.73 -9.24
CA LYS A 162 -6.98 -16.03 -10.52
C LYS A 162 -7.16 -14.80 -11.41
N ASN A 163 -7.20 -13.59 -10.84
CA ASN A 163 -7.68 -12.40 -11.56
C ASN A 163 -6.66 -11.26 -11.66
N THR A 164 -5.37 -11.49 -11.35
CA THR A 164 -4.30 -10.52 -11.65
C THR A 164 -3.00 -11.19 -12.05
N GLU A 165 -2.19 -10.49 -12.84
CA GLU A 165 -0.79 -10.81 -13.12
C GLU A 165 0.19 -10.01 -12.26
N LYS A 166 -0.31 -9.02 -11.48
CA LYS A 166 0.47 -8.13 -10.62
C LYS A 166 0.83 -8.81 -9.30
N PRO A 167 1.83 -8.31 -8.54
CA PRO A 167 2.11 -8.75 -7.17
C PRO A 167 0.87 -8.61 -6.28
N ILE A 168 0.71 -9.54 -5.34
CA ILE A 168 -0.45 -9.59 -4.43
C ILE A 168 0.03 -9.38 -3.00
N MET A 169 -0.47 -8.37 -2.32
CA MET A 169 -0.34 -8.19 -0.88
C MET A 169 -1.66 -8.58 -0.22
N VAL A 170 -1.63 -9.28 0.91
CA VAL A 170 -2.84 -9.68 1.64
C VAL A 170 -2.74 -9.33 3.11
N VAL A 171 -3.86 -9.01 3.72
CA VAL A 171 -4.01 -8.92 5.18
C VAL A 171 -4.19 -10.32 5.75
N ASP A 172 -3.50 -10.65 6.82
CA ASP A 172 -3.56 -11.99 7.40
C ASP A 172 -4.84 -12.27 8.21
N PHE A 173 -5.52 -11.25 8.68
CA PHE A 173 -6.74 -11.32 9.53
C PHE A 173 -6.67 -12.38 10.64
N GLY A 174 -5.44 -12.74 11.09
CA GLY A 174 -5.22 -13.76 12.11
C GLY A 174 -5.33 -15.22 11.61
N LEU A 175 -5.56 -15.44 10.32
CA LEU A 175 -5.49 -16.77 9.72
C LEU A 175 -4.04 -17.28 9.72
N ASP A 176 -3.82 -18.57 9.95
CA ASP A 176 -2.49 -19.16 9.84
C ASP A 176 -1.92 -18.96 8.43
N ALA A 177 -0.84 -18.18 8.36
CA ALA A 177 -0.22 -17.76 7.11
C ALA A 177 0.29 -18.94 6.25
N SER A 178 0.49 -20.13 6.84
CA SER A 178 0.88 -21.33 6.09
C SER A 178 -0.16 -21.72 5.03
N TYR A 179 -1.44 -21.48 5.29
CA TYR A 179 -2.51 -21.70 4.32
C TYR A 179 -2.44 -20.74 3.14
N LEU A 180 -2.14 -19.46 3.39
CA LEU A 180 -1.97 -18.46 2.34
C LEU A 180 -0.76 -18.81 1.45
N ILE A 181 0.36 -19.21 2.08
CA ILE A 181 1.58 -19.63 1.38
C ILE A 181 1.33 -20.87 0.54
N ARG A 182 0.65 -21.87 1.11
CA ARG A 182 0.27 -23.10 0.39
C ARG A 182 -0.56 -22.79 -0.85
N LEU A 183 -1.55 -21.89 -0.74
CA LEU A 183 -2.40 -21.51 -1.86
C LEU A 183 -1.61 -20.78 -2.95
N ALA A 184 -0.76 -19.79 -2.58
CA ALA A 184 0.06 -19.06 -3.53
C ALA A 184 1.13 -19.94 -4.21
N SER A 185 1.66 -20.94 -3.49
CA SER A 185 2.67 -21.87 -3.99
C SER A 185 2.18 -22.69 -5.18
N VAL A 186 0.88 -22.98 -5.27
CA VAL A 186 0.27 -23.69 -6.42
C VAL A 186 0.53 -22.92 -7.71
N VAL A 187 0.39 -21.58 -7.68
CA VAL A 187 0.48 -20.73 -8.88
C VAL A 187 1.90 -20.68 -9.45
N VAL A 188 2.90 -20.82 -8.60
CA VAL A 188 4.33 -20.74 -8.98
C VAL A 188 5.01 -22.11 -9.05
N GLY A 189 4.30 -23.20 -8.72
CA GLY A 189 4.81 -24.57 -8.78
C GLY A 189 5.68 -24.96 -7.59
N GLY A 190 5.37 -24.46 -6.38
CA GLY A 190 5.97 -24.87 -5.11
C GLY A 190 6.52 -23.73 -4.26
N GLU A 191 6.78 -24.02 -2.98
CA GLU A 191 7.24 -23.02 -1.99
C GLU A 191 8.62 -22.44 -2.30
N GLU A 192 9.57 -23.22 -2.81
CA GLU A 192 10.90 -22.72 -3.17
C GLU A 192 10.80 -21.71 -4.34
N ASN A 193 9.93 -21.98 -5.32
CA ASN A 193 9.67 -21.03 -6.39
C ASN A 193 9.01 -19.74 -5.87
N LEU A 194 8.11 -19.85 -4.88
CA LEU A 194 7.49 -18.70 -4.24
C LEU A 194 8.51 -17.85 -3.47
N LYS A 195 9.47 -18.46 -2.81
CA LYS A 195 10.58 -17.80 -2.13
C LYS A 195 11.50 -17.06 -3.11
N ASP A 196 11.81 -17.67 -4.25
CA ASP A 196 12.65 -17.06 -5.29
C ASP A 196 11.92 -15.93 -6.02
N ARG A 197 10.63 -16.12 -6.30
CA ARG A 197 9.75 -15.15 -6.95
C ARG A 197 8.50 -14.91 -6.10
N PRO A 198 8.59 -14.05 -5.09
CA PRO A 198 7.50 -13.79 -4.16
C PRO A 198 6.37 -13.00 -4.81
N ILE A 199 5.38 -13.72 -5.34
CA ILE A 199 4.14 -13.12 -5.87
C ILE A 199 3.16 -12.72 -4.77
N LEU A 200 3.41 -13.18 -3.54
CA LEU A 200 2.63 -12.93 -2.34
C LEU A 200 3.46 -12.14 -1.33
N GLY A 201 2.90 -11.08 -0.78
CA GLY A 201 3.36 -10.38 0.42
C GLY A 201 2.27 -10.37 1.49
N MET A 202 2.65 -10.06 2.72
CA MET A 202 1.72 -9.96 3.85
C MET A 202 1.75 -8.57 4.45
N TYR A 203 0.56 -8.02 4.67
CA TYR A 203 0.31 -6.89 5.56
C TYR A 203 -0.26 -7.42 6.87
N SER A 204 0.30 -6.99 7.98
CA SER A 204 -0.14 -7.37 9.32
C SER A 204 0.20 -6.28 10.32
N GLU A 205 -0.45 -6.27 11.47
CA GLU A 205 -0.34 -5.21 12.47
C GLU A 205 -0.06 -5.75 13.87
N PRO A 206 0.84 -5.10 14.64
CA PRO A 206 0.86 -5.25 16.09
C PRO A 206 -0.39 -4.60 16.71
N ILE A 207 -0.67 -4.94 17.95
CA ILE A 207 -1.75 -4.32 18.73
C ILE A 207 -1.19 -3.13 19.51
N SER A 208 -1.51 -1.92 19.09
CA SER A 208 -1.04 -0.72 19.81
C SER A 208 -1.82 -0.48 21.11
N PRO A 209 -1.14 -0.11 22.23
CA PRO A 209 0.27 0.23 22.30
C PRO A 209 1.17 -0.99 22.56
N LEU A 210 2.31 -1.02 21.90
CA LEU A 210 3.49 -1.83 22.19
C LEU A 210 3.23 -3.34 22.41
N THR A 211 2.28 -3.94 21.67
CA THR A 211 1.89 -5.34 21.87
C THR A 211 1.95 -6.12 20.56
N HIS A 212 2.70 -7.21 20.54
CA HIS A 212 2.74 -8.18 19.45
C HIS A 212 1.76 -9.31 19.73
N GLY A 213 0.61 -9.29 19.05
CA GLY A 213 -0.46 -10.28 19.19
C GLY A 213 -0.01 -11.66 18.72
N LYS A 214 -0.59 -12.72 19.28
CA LYS A 214 -0.15 -14.11 19.09
C LYS A 214 -0.16 -14.52 17.60
N GLU A 215 -1.31 -14.42 16.94
CA GLU A 215 -1.47 -14.93 15.58
C GLU A 215 -0.67 -14.09 14.56
N HIS A 216 -0.74 -12.76 14.64
CA HIS A 216 0.00 -11.85 13.77
C HIS A 216 1.52 -12.01 13.91
N THR A 217 2.02 -12.24 15.14
CA THR A 217 3.45 -12.49 15.37
C THR A 217 3.88 -13.86 14.83
N LYS A 218 3.04 -14.89 14.98
CA LYS A 218 3.26 -16.21 14.37
C LYS A 218 3.37 -16.08 12.85
N ASN A 219 2.47 -15.32 12.23
CA ASN A 219 2.45 -15.07 10.79
C ASN A 219 3.67 -14.27 10.33
N LEU A 220 4.09 -13.24 11.08
CA LEU A 220 5.35 -12.53 10.86
C LEU A 220 6.55 -13.48 10.78
N MET A 221 6.69 -14.39 11.78
CA MET A 221 7.76 -15.38 11.80
C MET A 221 7.65 -16.37 10.63
N THR A 222 6.46 -16.77 10.24
CA THR A 222 6.22 -17.69 9.12
C THR A 222 6.66 -17.05 7.80
N PHE A 223 6.22 -15.83 7.50
CA PHE A 223 6.66 -15.12 6.30
C PHE A 223 8.16 -14.84 6.28
N ALA A 224 8.76 -14.54 7.44
CA ALA A 224 10.21 -14.37 7.56
C ALA A 224 10.99 -15.63 7.17
N ARG A 225 10.54 -16.83 7.62
CA ARG A 225 11.16 -18.12 7.25
C ARG A 225 11.06 -18.40 5.75
N HIS A 226 9.94 -18.06 5.13
CA HIS A 226 9.72 -18.24 3.68
C HIS A 226 10.32 -17.12 2.83
N LYS A 227 10.97 -16.10 3.45
CA LYS A 227 11.56 -14.97 2.72
C LYS A 227 10.58 -14.21 1.84
N LEU A 228 9.32 -14.13 2.23
CA LEU A 228 8.30 -13.37 1.52
C LEU A 228 8.31 -11.89 1.99
N PRO A 229 7.84 -10.93 1.18
CA PRO A 229 7.71 -9.54 1.59
C PRO A 229 6.76 -9.38 2.78
N ILE A 230 7.19 -8.60 3.78
CA ILE A 230 6.47 -8.39 5.04
C ILE A 230 6.28 -6.89 5.25
N VAL A 231 5.05 -6.48 5.37
CA VAL A 231 4.62 -5.21 5.94
C VAL A 231 4.02 -5.54 7.30
N TYR A 232 4.76 -5.26 8.39
CA TYR A 232 4.28 -5.46 9.76
C TYR A 232 4.43 -4.13 10.49
N ILE A 233 3.37 -3.34 10.45
CA ILE A 233 3.37 -1.93 10.83
C ILE A 233 2.19 -1.61 11.75
N PRO A 234 2.36 -0.66 12.69
CA PRO A 234 1.30 -0.29 13.62
C PRO A 234 0.31 0.70 13.02
N SER A 235 -0.91 0.67 13.58
CA SER A 235 -2.02 1.56 13.23
C SER A 235 -2.63 2.24 14.47
N PRO A 236 -1.84 2.86 15.37
CA PRO A 236 -2.40 3.52 16.54
C PRO A 236 -3.09 4.84 16.20
N ALA A 237 -4.04 5.21 17.06
CA ALA A 237 -4.68 6.52 17.05
C ALA A 237 -4.01 7.45 18.08
N SER A 238 -3.37 8.50 17.62
CA SER A 238 -2.78 9.55 18.48
C SER A 238 -3.87 10.19 19.35
N GLY A 239 -3.65 10.18 20.66
CA GLY A 239 -4.63 10.62 21.65
C GLY A 239 -5.50 9.50 22.22
N SER A 240 -5.41 8.27 21.70
CA SER A 240 -6.12 7.10 22.21
C SER A 240 -5.15 5.93 22.47
N THR A 241 -4.63 5.29 21.42
CA THR A 241 -3.70 4.15 21.52
C THR A 241 -2.24 4.55 21.28
N ALA A 242 -1.97 5.84 21.11
CA ALA A 242 -0.64 6.46 21.12
C ALA A 242 -0.71 7.82 21.83
N PRO A 243 0.45 8.42 22.22
CA PRO A 243 0.48 9.77 22.78
C PRO A 243 -0.23 10.78 21.88
N ALA A 244 -0.86 11.80 22.48
CA ALA A 244 -1.60 12.84 21.75
C ALA A 244 -0.69 13.75 20.91
N THR A 245 0.62 13.75 21.15
CA THR A 245 1.58 14.49 20.31
C THR A 245 2.01 13.64 19.13
N MET A 246 2.03 14.21 17.93
CA MET A 246 2.47 13.50 16.72
C MET A 246 3.90 12.92 16.89
N ALA A 247 4.82 13.67 17.49
CA ALA A 247 6.17 13.18 17.76
C ALA A 247 6.17 11.94 18.67
N GLY A 248 5.35 11.92 19.74
CA GLY A 248 5.20 10.76 20.62
C GLY A 248 4.56 9.57 19.90
N ALA A 249 3.56 9.80 19.07
CA ALA A 249 2.93 8.77 18.24
C ALA A 249 3.94 8.17 17.25
N ILE A 250 4.79 8.98 16.62
CA ILE A 250 5.87 8.53 15.73
C ILE A 250 6.89 7.68 16.49
N VAL A 251 7.33 8.09 17.69
CA VAL A 251 8.27 7.31 18.51
C VAL A 251 7.70 5.94 18.86
N GLN A 252 6.43 5.87 19.30
CA GLN A 252 5.79 4.60 19.62
C GLN A 252 5.63 3.72 18.38
N SER A 253 5.11 4.28 17.27
CA SER A 253 4.94 3.54 16.01
C SER A 253 6.27 2.99 15.49
N ASN A 254 7.33 3.78 15.58
CA ASN A 254 8.67 3.34 15.20
C ASN A 254 9.20 2.23 16.11
N ALA A 255 8.89 2.27 17.43
CA ALA A 255 9.25 1.20 18.36
C ALA A 255 8.51 -0.11 18.04
N GLU A 256 7.22 -0.05 17.74
CA GLU A 256 6.42 -1.22 17.34
C GLU A 256 6.92 -1.81 16.01
N THR A 257 7.23 -0.97 15.02
CA THR A 257 7.79 -1.41 13.73
C THR A 257 9.18 -2.02 13.89
N LEU A 258 10.09 -1.40 14.64
CA LEU A 258 11.47 -1.90 14.81
C LEU A 258 11.51 -3.17 15.66
N SER A 259 10.66 -3.32 16.69
CA SER A 259 10.58 -4.58 17.47
C SER A 259 10.03 -5.73 16.61
N GLY A 260 9.06 -5.47 15.73
CA GLY A 260 8.63 -6.43 14.72
C GLY A 260 9.76 -6.85 13.77
N ASN A 261 10.59 -5.89 13.33
CA ASN A 261 11.77 -6.19 12.53
C ASN A 261 12.80 -7.04 13.29
N VAL A 262 13.02 -6.79 14.59
CA VAL A 262 13.88 -7.65 15.43
C VAL A 262 13.37 -9.07 15.39
N ILE A 263 12.09 -9.32 15.68
CA ILE A 263 11.50 -10.65 15.64
C ILE A 263 11.69 -11.29 14.25
N ALA A 264 11.43 -10.57 13.17
CA ALA A 264 11.58 -11.07 11.81
C ALA A 264 13.02 -11.45 11.46
N GLN A 265 14.00 -10.58 11.75
CA GLN A 265 15.40 -10.78 11.39
C GLN A 265 16.06 -11.90 12.20
N PHE A 266 15.75 -12.02 13.49
CA PHE A 266 16.25 -13.10 14.31
C PHE A 266 15.52 -14.43 14.10
N THR A 267 14.30 -14.40 13.59
CA THR A 267 13.62 -15.60 13.05
C THR A 267 14.31 -16.09 11.78
N SER A 268 14.68 -15.18 10.87
CA SER A 268 15.34 -15.53 9.60
C SER A 268 16.10 -14.33 9.05
N LYS A 269 17.42 -14.29 9.28
CA LYS A 269 18.30 -13.20 8.84
C LYS A 269 18.10 -12.87 7.36
N GLY A 270 17.90 -11.60 7.04
CA GLY A 270 17.57 -11.14 5.69
C GLY A 270 16.09 -11.32 5.33
N ALA A 271 15.18 -11.41 6.33
CA ALA A 271 13.74 -11.30 6.11
C ALA A 271 13.40 -10.01 5.36
N ARG A 272 12.50 -10.09 4.39
CA ARG A 272 12.16 -8.99 3.49
C ARG A 272 11.17 -8.03 4.15
N TYR A 273 11.64 -7.28 5.12
CA TYR A 273 10.84 -6.39 5.96
C TYR A 273 10.72 -5.00 5.33
N ILE A 274 9.50 -4.45 5.32
CA ILE A 274 9.14 -3.14 4.78
C ILE A 274 8.67 -2.27 5.94
N HIS A 275 9.27 -1.09 6.09
CA HIS A 275 9.03 -0.18 7.22
C HIS A 275 7.91 0.82 6.88
N GLY A 276 7.05 1.14 7.84
CA GLY A 276 5.97 2.12 7.66
C GLY A 276 5.08 2.26 8.89
N THR A 277 3.92 2.84 8.69
CA THR A 277 2.85 2.96 9.69
C THR A 277 1.52 3.29 9.00
N ASP A 278 0.41 3.02 9.70
CA ASP A 278 -0.93 3.56 9.41
C ASP A 278 -1.47 4.40 10.58
N THR A 279 -0.56 4.96 11.37
CA THR A 279 -0.89 5.83 12.51
C THR A 279 -1.66 7.06 12.06
N THR A 280 -2.82 7.30 12.67
CA THR A 280 -3.59 8.53 12.50
C THR A 280 -3.88 9.20 13.84
N VAL A 281 -4.87 10.07 13.88
CA VAL A 281 -5.35 10.72 15.10
C VAL A 281 -6.67 10.12 15.55
N PHE A 282 -6.96 10.22 16.83
CA PHE A 282 -8.31 9.99 17.36
C PHE A 282 -9.07 11.32 17.30
N ASP A 283 -10.17 11.38 16.54
CA ASP A 283 -11.03 12.57 16.55
C ASP A 283 -11.89 12.56 17.83
N PRO A 284 -11.61 13.45 18.81
CA PRO A 284 -12.33 13.44 20.07
C PRO A 284 -13.79 13.89 19.95
N LYS A 285 -14.16 14.52 18.84
CA LYS A 285 -15.53 15.01 18.60
C LYS A 285 -16.44 13.88 18.10
N THR A 286 -15.92 13.01 17.27
CA THR A 286 -16.69 11.97 16.58
C THR A 286 -16.35 10.56 17.06
N GLY A 287 -15.20 10.38 17.71
CA GLY A 287 -14.71 9.07 18.16
C GLY A 287 -14.19 8.19 17.02
N VAL A 288 -13.92 8.76 15.85
CA VAL A 288 -13.49 8.01 14.65
C VAL A 288 -11.99 8.11 14.42
N PHE A 289 -11.53 7.25 13.55
CA PHE A 289 -10.17 7.13 13.04
C PHE A 289 -10.13 7.69 11.61
N PRO A 290 -9.79 8.99 11.40
CA PRO A 290 -9.91 9.62 10.10
C PRO A 290 -8.73 9.29 9.19
N TYR A 291 -9.02 8.97 7.94
CA TYR A 291 -8.04 8.75 6.86
C TYR A 291 -7.73 10.03 6.07
N GLY A 292 -8.65 11.00 6.04
CA GLY A 292 -8.46 12.30 5.37
C GLY A 292 -7.73 13.34 6.21
N ALA A 293 -7.31 13.03 7.44
CA ALA A 293 -6.70 13.97 8.37
C ALA A 293 -5.30 14.42 7.91
N PRO A 294 -4.97 15.72 7.95
CA PRO A 294 -3.63 16.20 7.61
C PRO A 294 -2.55 15.68 8.57
N GLU A 295 -2.89 15.41 9.83
CA GLU A 295 -1.99 14.79 10.81
C GLU A 295 -1.57 13.38 10.36
N TRP A 296 -2.48 12.62 9.80
CA TRP A 296 -2.17 11.29 9.25
C TRP A 296 -1.16 11.38 8.10
N MET A 297 -1.36 12.34 7.19
CA MET A 297 -0.41 12.59 6.09
C MET A 297 0.98 12.94 6.63
N LEU A 298 1.07 13.79 7.67
CA LEU A 298 2.34 14.18 8.29
C LEU A 298 3.04 12.99 8.98
N ILE A 299 2.30 12.15 9.71
CA ILE A 299 2.86 10.98 10.40
C ILE A 299 3.37 9.95 9.39
N ASN A 300 2.60 9.65 8.35
CA ASN A 300 3.03 8.76 7.27
C ASN A 300 4.26 9.29 6.55
N PHE A 301 4.31 10.59 6.31
CA PHE A 301 5.47 11.27 5.71
C PHE A 301 6.72 11.08 6.59
N ALA A 302 6.58 11.32 7.91
CA ALA A 302 7.63 11.16 8.90
C ALA A 302 8.18 9.73 8.93
N MET A 303 7.30 8.74 8.97
CA MET A 303 7.67 7.32 9.05
C MET A 303 8.34 6.83 7.76
N ALA A 304 7.91 7.31 6.59
CA ALA A 304 8.60 7.04 5.33
C ALA A 304 10.03 7.65 5.33
N GLN A 305 10.21 8.85 5.88
CA GLN A 305 11.54 9.44 6.03
C GLN A 305 12.43 8.68 7.01
N LEU A 306 11.89 8.20 8.15
CA LEU A 306 12.59 7.34 9.10
C LEU A 306 13.01 6.01 8.46
N GLY A 307 12.10 5.33 7.75
CA GLY A 307 12.39 4.08 7.06
C GLY A 307 13.54 4.24 6.05
N ARG A 308 13.52 5.31 5.25
CA ARG A 308 14.64 5.65 4.35
C ARG A 308 15.94 5.94 5.09
N HIS A 309 15.89 6.62 6.24
CA HIS A 309 17.06 6.86 7.09
C HIS A 309 17.71 5.57 7.54
N TYR A 310 16.93 4.56 7.89
CA TYR A 310 17.41 3.22 8.22
C TYR A 310 17.84 2.39 7.02
N GLY A 311 17.43 2.79 5.81
CA GLY A 311 17.70 2.09 4.56
C GLY A 311 16.71 0.98 4.24
N PHE A 312 15.53 0.97 4.83
CA PHE A 312 14.44 0.06 4.47
C PHE A 312 13.74 0.48 3.18
N PRO A 313 13.17 -0.48 2.43
CA PRO A 313 12.00 -0.22 1.64
C PRO A 313 10.85 0.26 2.54
N THR A 314 10.02 1.17 2.04
CA THR A 314 9.03 1.86 2.87
C THR A 314 7.61 1.69 2.34
N TRP A 315 6.66 1.69 3.28
CA TRP A 315 5.23 1.64 3.06
C TRP A 315 4.58 2.96 3.47
N SER A 316 3.53 3.35 2.78
CA SER A 316 2.67 4.48 3.12
C SER A 316 1.27 4.25 2.57
N THR A 317 0.34 5.10 2.99
CA THR A 317 -1.07 4.99 2.66
C THR A 317 -1.55 6.25 1.96
N GLY A 318 -2.42 6.10 0.96
CA GLY A 318 -3.00 7.24 0.24
C GLY A 318 -4.12 6.82 -0.71
N GLY A 319 -5.07 7.74 -0.95
CA GLY A 319 -6.22 7.50 -1.81
C GLY A 319 -7.51 7.18 -1.07
N CYS A 320 -7.50 7.20 0.26
CA CYS A 320 -8.66 7.02 1.12
C CYS A 320 -9.45 8.31 1.32
N SER A 321 -10.69 8.17 1.77
CA SER A 321 -11.53 9.29 2.19
C SER A 321 -12.47 8.94 3.34
N ASP A 322 -12.75 9.94 4.17
CA ASP A 322 -13.75 9.87 5.24
C ASP A 322 -15.16 10.18 4.73
N SER A 323 -15.34 10.59 3.47
CA SER A 323 -16.66 10.80 2.88
C SER A 323 -17.47 9.50 2.82
N LYS A 324 -18.80 9.60 2.94
CA LYS A 324 -19.73 8.47 2.91
C LYS A 324 -20.25 8.19 1.50
N VAL A 325 -19.93 9.07 0.57
CA VAL A 325 -20.35 9.02 -0.83
C VAL A 325 -19.19 9.47 -1.73
N LEU A 326 -19.27 9.15 -3.00
CA LEU A 326 -18.31 9.63 -3.99
C LEU A 326 -18.64 11.07 -4.41
N ASP A 327 -18.06 12.03 -3.69
CA ASP A 327 -18.29 13.47 -3.87
C ASP A 327 -16.98 14.27 -3.96
N GLY A 328 -17.10 15.59 -3.79
CA GLY A 328 -15.95 16.51 -3.77
C GLY A 328 -14.98 16.23 -2.62
N GLN A 329 -15.48 15.83 -1.43
CA GLN A 329 -14.63 15.46 -0.30
C GLN A 329 -13.83 14.19 -0.63
N ALA A 330 -14.49 13.17 -1.17
CA ALA A 330 -13.83 11.91 -1.53
C ALA A 330 -12.64 12.13 -2.48
N THR A 331 -12.82 12.95 -3.50
CA THR A 331 -11.77 13.22 -4.49
C THR A 331 -10.67 14.14 -3.96
N LEU A 332 -11.02 15.12 -3.10
CA LEU A 332 -10.05 16.02 -2.45
C LEU A 332 -9.11 15.25 -1.53
N GLU A 333 -9.67 14.45 -0.61
CA GLU A 333 -8.90 13.68 0.36
C GLU A 333 -8.04 12.61 -0.34
N ALA A 334 -8.61 11.88 -1.30
CA ALA A 334 -7.84 10.93 -2.10
C ALA A 334 -6.67 11.60 -2.85
N GLY A 335 -6.90 12.76 -3.45
CA GLY A 335 -5.87 13.51 -4.17
C GLY A 335 -4.74 14.00 -3.28
N LEU A 336 -5.07 14.57 -2.11
CA LEU A 336 -4.09 15.09 -1.16
C LEU A 336 -3.26 13.96 -0.52
N THR A 337 -3.90 12.88 -0.09
CA THR A 337 -3.22 11.74 0.53
C THR A 337 -2.30 11.03 -0.46
N LEU A 338 -2.72 10.83 -1.72
CA LEU A 338 -1.88 10.26 -2.78
C LEU A 338 -0.67 11.15 -3.09
N LEU A 339 -0.88 12.46 -3.20
CA LEU A 339 0.21 13.39 -3.49
C LEU A 339 1.25 13.39 -2.37
N THR A 340 0.80 13.48 -1.12
CA THR A 340 1.70 13.51 0.05
C THR A 340 2.42 12.18 0.22
N ALA A 341 1.75 11.04 0.05
CA ALA A 341 2.38 9.72 0.09
C ALA A 341 3.45 9.58 -1.02
N ALA A 342 3.18 10.02 -2.24
CA ALA A 342 4.16 10.02 -3.32
C ALA A 342 5.36 10.94 -3.04
N GLN A 343 5.12 12.14 -2.51
CA GLN A 343 6.18 13.08 -2.13
C GLN A 343 7.00 12.61 -0.93
N SER A 344 6.45 11.74 -0.09
CA SER A 344 7.22 11.10 0.98
C SER A 344 8.30 10.15 0.45
N GLY A 345 8.18 9.69 -0.80
CA GLY A 345 9.09 8.74 -1.43
C GLY A 345 8.95 7.31 -0.90
N ALA A 346 7.79 6.95 -0.37
CA ALA A 346 7.49 5.58 0.01
C ALA A 346 7.50 4.65 -1.21
N ASN A 347 8.02 3.43 -1.03
CA ASN A 347 8.14 2.49 -2.14
C ASN A 347 6.82 1.81 -2.49
N LEU A 348 5.99 1.51 -1.50
CA LEU A 348 4.64 1.00 -1.69
C LEU A 348 3.64 1.97 -1.06
N ILE A 349 2.66 2.39 -1.84
CA ILE A 349 1.53 3.21 -1.41
C ILE A 349 0.27 2.41 -1.65
N HIS A 350 -0.40 2.00 -0.58
CA HIS A 350 -1.65 1.24 -0.65
C HIS A 350 -2.89 2.12 -0.45
N ASP A 351 -4.05 1.49 -0.46
CA ASP A 351 -5.37 2.08 -0.29
C ASP A 351 -5.80 3.03 -1.42
N VAL A 352 -5.14 2.93 -2.57
CA VAL A 352 -5.39 3.81 -3.71
C VAL A 352 -6.86 3.76 -4.14
N GLY A 353 -7.59 4.87 -3.92
CA GLY A 353 -8.97 5.02 -4.35
C GLY A 353 -9.94 3.96 -3.82
N SER A 354 -9.56 3.31 -2.71
CA SER A 354 -10.24 2.10 -2.28
C SER A 354 -11.35 2.39 -1.28
N TYR A 355 -11.14 3.36 -0.39
CA TYR A 355 -11.98 3.50 0.78
C TYR A 355 -12.72 4.82 0.87
N LEU A 356 -13.99 4.68 1.25
CA LEU A 356 -14.86 5.68 1.83
C LEU A 356 -15.22 5.27 3.26
N ASN A 357 -15.81 6.20 4.02
CA ASN A 357 -16.40 5.91 5.33
C ASN A 357 -15.43 5.23 6.30
N PHE A 358 -14.24 5.82 6.48
CA PHE A 358 -13.21 5.34 7.42
C PHE A 358 -12.74 3.90 7.13
N GLY A 359 -12.54 3.55 5.86
CA GLY A 359 -12.09 2.21 5.46
C GLY A 359 -13.20 1.15 5.38
N LEU A 360 -14.44 1.47 5.74
CA LEU A 360 -15.53 0.49 5.82
C LEU A 360 -16.22 0.20 4.47
N THR A 361 -16.07 1.10 3.49
CA THR A 361 -16.80 1.01 2.21
C THR A 361 -15.87 1.19 1.03
N GLY A 362 -15.80 0.20 0.17
CA GLY A 362 -15.02 0.29 -1.08
C GLY A 362 -15.84 0.93 -2.21
N CYS A 363 -15.14 1.62 -3.13
CA CYS A 363 -15.73 2.31 -4.27
C CYS A 363 -14.85 2.15 -5.52
N LEU A 364 -15.29 1.39 -6.51
CA LEU A 364 -14.53 1.13 -7.74
C LEU A 364 -14.35 2.39 -8.60
N GLU A 365 -15.33 3.28 -8.59
CA GLU A 365 -15.27 4.54 -9.32
C GLU A 365 -14.22 5.49 -8.73
N LEU A 366 -14.04 5.50 -7.39
CA LEU A 366 -12.97 6.27 -6.76
C LEU A 366 -11.60 5.71 -7.15
N ALA A 367 -11.47 4.38 -7.27
CA ALA A 367 -10.25 3.74 -7.76
C ALA A 367 -9.93 4.19 -9.21
N THR A 368 -10.93 4.28 -10.07
CA THR A 368 -10.77 4.77 -11.45
C THR A 368 -10.40 6.27 -11.51
N ILE A 369 -10.93 7.09 -10.60
CA ILE A 369 -10.53 8.50 -10.45
C ILE A 369 -9.09 8.60 -9.92
N SER A 370 -8.72 7.76 -8.99
CA SER A 370 -7.37 7.75 -8.41
C SER A 370 -6.28 7.32 -9.41
N ASP A 371 -6.60 6.45 -10.37
CA ASP A 371 -5.72 6.16 -11.52
C ASP A 371 -5.36 7.44 -12.30
N GLU A 372 -6.34 8.30 -12.56
CA GLU A 372 -6.12 9.61 -13.19
C GLU A 372 -5.31 10.56 -12.30
N ILE A 373 -5.60 10.60 -10.99
CA ILE A 373 -4.84 11.40 -10.01
C ILE A 373 -3.38 10.96 -9.96
N ILE A 374 -3.11 9.65 -9.92
CA ILE A 374 -1.73 9.12 -9.93
C ILE A 374 -1.03 9.46 -11.24
N SER A 375 -1.73 9.42 -12.37
CA SER A 375 -1.18 9.87 -13.65
C SER A 375 -0.74 11.34 -13.61
N MET A 376 -1.53 12.23 -12.98
CA MET A 376 -1.15 13.63 -12.74
C MET A 376 0.06 13.74 -11.83
N ILE A 377 0.07 13.00 -10.71
CA ILE A 377 1.18 13.00 -9.75
C ILE A 377 2.46 12.51 -10.42
N THR A 378 2.37 11.45 -11.22
CA THR A 378 3.51 10.90 -11.97
C THR A 378 4.10 11.95 -12.92
N TYR A 379 3.23 12.68 -13.62
CA TYR A 379 3.67 13.77 -14.49
C TYR A 379 4.32 14.90 -13.67
N LEU A 380 3.73 15.34 -12.56
CA LEU A 380 4.31 16.34 -11.68
C LEU A 380 5.69 15.93 -11.17
N LEU A 381 5.86 14.70 -10.70
CA LEU A 381 7.12 14.22 -10.16
C LEU A 381 8.18 13.93 -11.23
N SER A 382 7.81 13.84 -12.52
CA SER A 382 8.76 13.73 -13.63
C SER A 382 9.58 15.01 -13.86
N GLY A 383 9.14 16.15 -13.33
CA GLY A 383 9.83 17.45 -13.43
C GLY A 383 9.90 17.98 -14.85
N ILE A 384 10.81 18.93 -15.06
CA ILE A 384 11.03 19.59 -16.34
C ILE A 384 12.42 19.21 -16.87
N GLU A 385 12.51 18.79 -18.11
CA GLU A 385 13.78 18.50 -18.77
C GLU A 385 14.42 19.79 -19.31
N ILE A 386 15.65 20.09 -18.89
CA ILE A 386 16.38 21.28 -19.32
C ILE A 386 17.54 20.85 -20.25
N THR A 387 17.37 21.09 -21.53
CA THR A 387 18.36 20.86 -22.60
C THR A 387 18.35 22.02 -23.57
N ASP A 388 19.34 22.14 -24.46
CA ASP A 388 19.35 23.17 -25.50
C ASP A 388 18.10 23.07 -26.39
N GLU A 389 17.62 21.87 -26.66
CA GLU A 389 16.42 21.64 -27.45
C GLU A 389 15.13 22.03 -26.72
N THR A 390 15.00 21.70 -25.42
CA THR A 390 13.81 22.09 -24.62
C THR A 390 13.81 23.57 -24.25
N LEU A 391 14.97 24.22 -24.16
CA LEU A 391 15.08 25.69 -24.00
C LEU A 391 14.62 26.42 -25.27
N ALA A 392 14.61 25.78 -26.42
CA ALA A 392 14.02 26.23 -27.69
C ALA A 392 14.42 27.65 -28.16
N LEU A 393 15.64 28.11 -27.83
CA LEU A 393 16.07 29.50 -28.14
C LEU A 393 16.00 29.84 -29.63
N ASP A 394 16.35 28.90 -30.51
CA ASP A 394 16.31 29.15 -31.95
C ASP A 394 14.86 29.25 -32.47
N VAL A 395 13.95 28.49 -31.88
CA VAL A 395 12.52 28.56 -32.21
C VAL A 395 11.93 29.87 -31.72
N ILE A 396 12.32 30.34 -30.51
CA ILE A 396 11.92 31.63 -29.96
C ILE A 396 12.41 32.77 -30.84
N ARG A 397 13.68 32.74 -31.27
CA ARG A 397 14.26 33.74 -32.20
C ARG A 397 13.51 33.78 -33.54
N LYS A 398 13.22 32.58 -34.09
CA LYS A 398 12.52 32.45 -35.38
C LYS A 398 11.08 33.00 -35.33
N VAL A 399 10.35 32.73 -34.23
CA VAL A 399 8.96 33.16 -34.07
C VAL A 399 8.89 34.66 -33.77
N GLY A 400 9.79 35.17 -32.94
CA GLY A 400 9.86 36.54 -32.56
C GLY A 400 8.63 37.08 -31.81
N PRO A 401 8.61 38.41 -31.50
CA PRO A 401 7.47 39.08 -30.88
C PRO A 401 6.21 39.00 -31.78
N HIS A 402 5.02 38.74 -31.20
CA HIS A 402 3.72 38.65 -31.85
C HIS A 402 3.52 37.41 -32.77
N GLY A 403 4.52 36.51 -32.86
CA GLY A 403 4.38 35.27 -33.61
C GLY A 403 3.59 34.22 -32.86
N HIS A 404 3.44 33.02 -33.44
CA HIS A 404 2.83 31.87 -32.82
C HIS A 404 3.61 30.58 -33.09
N TYR A 405 3.52 29.61 -32.18
CA TYR A 405 4.30 28.38 -32.24
C TYR A 405 3.57 27.20 -32.90
N LEU A 406 2.25 27.30 -33.20
CA LEU A 406 1.44 26.19 -33.72
C LEU A 406 1.97 25.56 -35.00
N SER A 407 2.61 26.36 -35.88
CA SER A 407 3.17 25.90 -37.14
C SER A 407 4.65 25.45 -37.08
N GLN A 408 5.24 25.44 -35.89
CA GLN A 408 6.64 25.08 -35.75
C GLN A 408 6.83 23.56 -35.59
N ASN A 409 7.86 23.00 -36.24
CA ASN A 409 8.22 21.59 -36.10
C ASN A 409 8.54 21.22 -34.63
N HIS A 410 9.10 22.14 -33.86
CA HIS A 410 9.34 21.95 -32.44
C HIS A 410 8.03 21.66 -31.69
N THR A 411 6.99 22.44 -31.92
CA THR A 411 5.67 22.19 -31.31
C THR A 411 5.14 20.82 -31.68
N LEU A 412 5.22 20.44 -32.94
CA LEU A 412 4.75 19.12 -33.39
C LEU A 412 5.47 17.96 -32.66
N ARG A 413 6.79 18.10 -32.42
CA ARG A 413 7.61 17.08 -31.77
C ARG A 413 7.37 17.00 -30.27
N PHE A 414 7.19 18.13 -29.61
CA PHE A 414 7.12 18.21 -28.15
C PHE A 414 5.70 18.23 -27.59
N PHE A 415 4.70 18.66 -28.34
CA PHE A 415 3.37 18.90 -27.83
C PHE A 415 2.77 17.72 -27.04
N LYS A 416 2.89 16.49 -27.56
CA LYS A 416 2.39 15.29 -26.89
C LYS A 416 3.30 14.79 -25.77
N LYS A 417 4.61 15.14 -25.82
CA LYS A 417 5.60 14.71 -24.82
C LYS A 417 5.53 15.60 -23.59
N GLU A 418 5.40 16.92 -23.82
CA GLU A 418 5.46 17.95 -22.79
C GLU A 418 4.11 18.30 -22.15
N HIS A 419 3.01 17.81 -22.69
CA HIS A 419 1.68 18.11 -22.16
C HIS A 419 0.97 16.85 -21.69
N TRP A 420 0.68 16.80 -20.39
CA TRP A 420 -0.17 15.74 -19.85
C TRP A 420 -1.60 15.88 -20.40
N ILE A 421 -2.15 14.81 -20.91
CA ILE A 421 -3.49 14.75 -21.50
C ILE A 421 -4.39 13.90 -20.59
N PRO A 422 -5.50 14.45 -20.09
CA PRO A 422 -6.42 13.71 -19.24
C PRO A 422 -7.11 12.58 -20.02
N THR A 423 -7.40 11.49 -19.32
CA THR A 423 -8.20 10.36 -19.85
C THR A 423 -9.62 10.36 -19.25
N LEU A 424 -9.78 10.98 -18.09
CA LEU A 424 -11.03 11.07 -17.34
C LEU A 424 -11.45 12.51 -17.06
N LEU A 425 -10.50 13.42 -16.72
CA LEU A 425 -10.80 14.82 -16.46
C LEU A 425 -11.18 15.56 -17.73
N ASP A 426 -12.06 16.57 -17.61
CA ASP A 426 -12.60 17.33 -18.72
C ASP A 426 -11.83 18.66 -18.94
N ARG A 427 -11.49 18.95 -20.17
CA ARG A 427 -10.90 20.22 -20.64
C ARG A 427 -11.68 20.84 -21.81
N GLN A 428 -12.93 20.39 -22.04
CA GLN A 428 -13.78 20.93 -23.09
C GLN A 428 -14.23 22.35 -22.76
N THR A 429 -14.62 23.11 -23.81
CA THR A 429 -15.39 24.33 -23.60
C THR A 429 -16.77 23.97 -23.03
N ARG A 430 -17.41 24.92 -22.32
CA ARG A 430 -18.75 24.69 -21.77
C ARG A 430 -19.75 24.23 -22.83
N ASP A 431 -19.74 24.84 -24.01
CA ASP A 431 -20.68 24.49 -25.08
C ASP A 431 -20.44 23.07 -25.62
N ALA A 432 -19.17 22.68 -25.76
CA ALA A 432 -18.83 21.32 -26.16
C ALA A 432 -19.23 20.31 -25.07
N TRP A 433 -18.99 20.61 -23.80
CA TRP A 433 -19.38 19.77 -22.67
C TRP A 433 -20.91 19.58 -22.61
N VAL A 434 -21.69 20.68 -22.79
CA VAL A 434 -23.16 20.60 -22.84
C VAL A 434 -23.61 19.72 -24.01
N LYS A 435 -23.01 19.93 -25.19
CA LYS A 435 -23.33 19.14 -26.41
C LYS A 435 -23.02 17.64 -26.22
N ASN A 436 -22.02 17.32 -25.44
CA ASN A 436 -21.55 15.94 -25.13
C ASN A 436 -22.24 15.33 -23.89
N GLY A 437 -23.36 15.91 -23.42
CA GLY A 437 -24.25 15.31 -22.43
C GLY A 437 -24.01 15.78 -21.00
N SER A 438 -23.21 16.84 -20.78
CA SER A 438 -22.99 17.49 -19.48
C SER A 438 -22.55 16.55 -18.33
N LYS A 439 -21.77 15.52 -18.67
CA LYS A 439 -21.36 14.50 -17.70
C LYS A 439 -20.36 15.07 -16.68
N ASP A 440 -20.67 14.87 -15.41
CA ASP A 440 -19.73 15.15 -14.32
C ASP A 440 -18.61 14.08 -14.20
N LEU A 441 -17.68 14.28 -13.26
CA LEU A 441 -16.56 13.37 -13.05
C LEU A 441 -17.02 11.97 -12.64
N VAL A 442 -18.02 11.89 -11.75
CA VAL A 442 -18.52 10.61 -11.22
C VAL A 442 -19.19 9.79 -12.32
N GLN A 443 -19.99 10.43 -13.18
CA GLN A 443 -20.61 9.77 -14.32
C GLN A 443 -19.58 9.23 -15.32
N ARG A 444 -18.54 10.00 -15.63
CA ARG A 444 -17.46 9.52 -16.50
C ARG A 444 -16.67 8.36 -15.85
N ALA A 445 -16.43 8.42 -14.54
CA ALA A 445 -15.77 7.34 -13.82
C ALA A 445 -16.59 6.05 -13.84
N LYS A 446 -17.92 6.12 -13.62
CA LYS A 446 -18.83 4.97 -13.74
C LYS A 446 -18.77 4.32 -15.12
N GLU A 447 -18.86 5.11 -16.17
CA GLU A 447 -18.79 4.61 -17.55
C GLU A 447 -17.43 3.95 -17.83
N LYS A 448 -16.33 4.58 -17.40
CA LYS A 448 -14.96 4.05 -17.57
C LYS A 448 -14.76 2.74 -16.80
N THR A 449 -15.18 2.69 -15.53
CA THR A 449 -15.11 1.49 -14.69
C THR A 449 -15.87 0.32 -15.32
N LYS A 450 -17.11 0.57 -15.74
CA LYS A 450 -17.96 -0.43 -16.42
C LYS A 450 -17.33 -0.94 -17.72
N ALA A 451 -16.80 -0.03 -18.53
CA ALA A 451 -16.13 -0.38 -19.79
C ALA A 451 -14.86 -1.21 -19.53
N ILE A 452 -14.06 -0.88 -18.50
CA ILE A 452 -12.87 -1.64 -18.12
C ILE A 452 -13.29 -3.06 -17.72
N LEU A 453 -14.23 -3.21 -16.79
CA LEU A 453 -14.65 -4.52 -16.29
C LEU A 453 -15.25 -5.42 -17.39
N ALA A 454 -15.92 -4.82 -18.37
CA ALA A 454 -16.49 -5.56 -19.51
C ALA A 454 -15.46 -6.01 -20.54
N ASN A 455 -14.38 -5.24 -20.74
CA ASN A 455 -13.45 -5.45 -21.85
C ASN A 455 -12.05 -5.93 -21.42
N HIS A 456 -11.71 -5.88 -20.12
CA HIS A 456 -10.40 -6.30 -19.66
C HIS A 456 -10.21 -7.81 -19.82
N VAL A 457 -9.17 -8.17 -20.57
CA VAL A 457 -8.78 -9.56 -20.82
C VAL A 457 -7.51 -9.86 -20.04
N LEU A 458 -7.59 -10.82 -19.14
CA LEU A 458 -6.48 -11.32 -18.34
C LEU A 458 -5.92 -12.59 -18.97
N THR A 459 -4.61 -12.80 -18.88
CA THR A 459 -4.01 -14.10 -19.18
C THR A 459 -4.44 -15.12 -18.11
N PRO A 460 -5.23 -16.14 -18.46
CA PRO A 460 -5.71 -17.11 -17.49
C PRO A 460 -4.55 -17.94 -16.92
N LEU A 461 -4.79 -18.56 -15.77
CA LEU A 461 -3.91 -19.62 -15.28
C LEU A 461 -3.94 -20.83 -16.23
N PRO A 462 -2.85 -21.61 -16.32
CA PRO A 462 -2.92 -22.92 -16.99
C PRO A 462 -4.03 -23.78 -16.39
N ASN A 463 -4.77 -24.52 -17.22
CA ASN A 463 -5.95 -25.29 -16.79
C ASN A 463 -5.68 -26.23 -15.60
N ASP A 464 -4.51 -26.87 -15.56
CA ASP A 464 -4.16 -27.77 -14.47
C ASP A 464 -3.87 -27.01 -13.17
N THR A 465 -3.16 -25.89 -13.25
CA THR A 465 -2.91 -24.98 -12.10
C THR A 465 -4.22 -24.39 -11.57
N ASP A 466 -5.13 -23.99 -12.45
CA ASP A 466 -6.43 -23.44 -12.06
C ASP A 466 -7.28 -24.45 -11.29
N LYS A 467 -7.33 -25.72 -11.76
CA LYS A 467 -8.02 -26.82 -11.08
C LYS A 467 -7.35 -27.20 -9.76
N GLU A 468 -6.03 -27.22 -9.73
CA GLU A 468 -5.27 -27.52 -8.52
C GLU A 468 -5.51 -26.44 -7.45
N LEU A 469 -5.51 -25.15 -7.84
CA LEU A 469 -5.80 -24.04 -6.95
C LEU A 469 -7.20 -24.16 -6.32
N ASP A 470 -8.23 -24.48 -7.12
CA ASP A 470 -9.60 -24.74 -6.62
C ASP A 470 -9.66 -25.95 -5.69
N SER A 471 -8.88 -27.00 -5.97
CA SER A 471 -8.81 -28.22 -5.14
C SER A 471 -8.14 -27.95 -3.80
N VAL A 472 -7.02 -27.21 -3.80
CA VAL A 472 -6.28 -26.86 -2.59
C VAL A 472 -7.09 -25.92 -1.71
N LEU A 473 -7.81 -24.95 -2.29
CA LEU A 473 -8.73 -24.11 -1.52
C LEU A 473 -9.76 -24.96 -0.76
N LYS A 474 -10.47 -25.85 -1.46
CA LYS A 474 -11.48 -26.75 -0.84
C LYS A 474 -10.89 -27.66 0.24
N GLN A 475 -9.66 -28.12 0.06
CA GLN A 475 -8.97 -28.91 1.06
C GLN A 475 -8.68 -28.11 2.32
N ILE A 476 -8.14 -26.88 2.18
CA ILE A 476 -7.85 -25.99 3.32
C ILE A 476 -9.14 -25.59 4.04
N GLU A 477 -10.21 -25.26 3.29
CA GLU A 477 -11.53 -25.00 3.89
C GLU A 477 -12.01 -26.15 4.78
N LYS A 478 -11.85 -27.39 4.29
CA LYS A 478 -12.22 -28.57 5.07
C LYS A 478 -11.36 -28.77 6.33
N GLU A 479 -10.06 -28.43 6.24
CA GLU A 479 -9.13 -28.51 7.38
C GLU A 479 -9.47 -27.46 8.47
N ILE A 480 -10.01 -26.30 8.09
CA ILE A 480 -10.33 -25.19 9.01
C ILE A 480 -11.74 -25.35 9.61
N LEU A 481 -12.72 -25.77 8.80
CA LEU A 481 -14.12 -25.76 9.20
C LEU A 481 -14.58 -27.09 9.86
N HIS A 482 -13.75 -28.14 9.86
CA HIS A 482 -14.02 -29.47 10.43
C HIS A 482 -12.89 -29.98 11.32
#